data_d1f91ffc5f99a25edb81e8a7125c3dca
#
_entry.id   d1f91ffc5f99a25edb81e8a7125c3dca
#
_cell.length_a   1.000
_cell.length_b   1.000
_cell.length_c   1.000
_cell.angle_alpha   90.00
_cell.angle_beta   90.00
_cell.angle_gamma   90.00
#
_symmetry.space_group_name_H-M   'P 1'
#
loop_
_entity.id
_entity.type
_entity.pdbx_description
1 polymer ?
#
loop_
_entity_poly.entity_id
_entity_poly.type
_entity_poly.pdbx_seq_one_letter_code
_entity_poly.pdbx_strand_id
1 'polypeptide(L)'
;MKGLVLTIGAVAAALSLTFGLGAASASSSSAAATTKVAVANSNLGRVLVDARGRTLYLFAKDRNGKSACSGACAGFWPPLIASGKPRAGAGVKQSLLGTTRRADGRRQVTYRHHPLYRFSGDTSKGLTSGEGLDDFGGKWWALTPAGNKIVSMAAPGAGY
;
A
#
# COMPACT_ATOMS: atom_id res chain seq x y z
N MET A 1 79.04 51.38 -28.11
CA MET A 1 78.77 52.23 -26.93
C MET A 1 77.35 52.02 -26.51
N LYS A 2 77.18 51.30 -25.42
CA LYS A 2 76.41 51.69 -24.21
C LYS A 2 74.90 51.87 -24.46
N GLY A 3 73.98 51.32 -23.85
CA GLY A 3 73.88 51.05 -22.43
C GLY A 3 72.70 50.10 -22.09
N LEU A 4 73.01 49.44 -21.06
CA LEU A 4 72.16 48.51 -20.35
C LEU A 4 71.03 49.25 -19.59
N VAL A 5 69.77 48.93 -19.84
CA VAL A 5 68.68 49.35 -18.96
C VAL A 5 68.00 48.10 -18.40
N LEU A 6 68.17 47.95 -17.11
CA LEU A 6 67.60 46.88 -16.30
C LEU A 6 66.15 47.31 -15.89
N THR A 7 65.14 46.61 -16.34
CA THR A 7 63.77 46.81 -15.83
C THR A 7 63.33 45.61 -15.01
N ILE A 8 63.14 45.89 -13.74
CA ILE A 8 62.65 44.94 -12.73
C ILE A 8 61.14 44.78 -12.94
N GLY A 9 60.72 43.60 -13.41
CA GLY A 9 59.31 43.25 -13.53
C GLY A 9 58.84 42.59 -12.21
N ALA A 10 57.88 43.21 -11.59
CA ALA A 10 57.23 42.69 -10.41
C ALA A 10 56.35 41.50 -10.72
N VAL A 11 56.62 40.38 -10.11
CA VAL A 11 55.75 39.17 -10.21
C VAL A 11 54.63 39.33 -9.17
N ALA A 12 53.41 39.61 -9.71
CA ALA A 12 52.19 39.57 -8.90
C ALA A 12 51.68 38.10 -8.84
N ALA A 13 51.83 37.45 -7.70
CA ALA A 13 51.23 36.16 -7.45
C ALA A 13 49.73 36.32 -7.14
N ALA A 14 48.88 35.99 -8.12
CA ALA A 14 47.44 35.90 -7.93
C ALA A 14 47.11 34.58 -7.27
N LEU A 15 46.76 34.56 -5.97
CA LEU A 15 46.14 33.44 -5.30
C LEU A 15 44.69 33.30 -5.76
N SER A 16 44.44 32.35 -6.62
CA SER A 16 43.07 31.96 -7.01
C SER A 16 42.51 31.04 -5.92
N LEU A 17 41.65 31.59 -5.02
CA LEU A 17 40.81 30.75 -4.14
C LEU A 17 39.69 30.12 -4.99
N THR A 18 39.81 28.85 -5.34
CA THR A 18 38.73 28.07 -5.89
C THR A 18 37.81 27.63 -4.75
N PHE A 19 36.69 28.34 -4.56
CA PHE A 19 35.58 27.86 -3.77
C PHE A 19 34.94 26.67 -4.49
N GLY A 20 35.28 25.44 -4.06
CA GLY A 20 34.59 24.25 -4.46
C GLY A 20 33.18 24.23 -3.86
N LEU A 21 32.14 24.56 -4.65
CA LEU A 21 30.77 24.24 -4.29
C LEU A 21 30.63 22.70 -4.32
N GLY A 22 30.76 22.08 -3.17
CA GLY A 22 30.37 20.70 -2.96
C GLY A 22 28.86 20.60 -3.10
N ALA A 23 28.38 20.17 -4.27
CA ALA A 23 26.99 19.78 -4.44
C ALA A 23 26.73 18.57 -3.55
N ALA A 24 26.15 18.79 -2.37
CA ALA A 24 25.60 17.72 -1.55
C ALA A 24 24.43 17.10 -2.31
N SER A 25 24.67 15.98 -2.97
CA SER A 25 23.62 15.14 -3.55
C SER A 25 22.75 14.63 -2.41
N ALA A 26 21.65 15.32 -2.14
CA ALA A 26 20.62 14.81 -1.25
C ALA A 26 20.03 13.57 -1.92
N SER A 27 20.49 12.38 -1.50
CA SER A 27 19.87 11.12 -1.84
C SER A 27 18.48 11.12 -1.21
N SER A 28 17.46 11.50 -2.01
CA SER A 28 16.08 11.33 -1.64
C SER A 28 15.82 9.82 -1.53
N SER A 29 16.01 9.27 -0.33
CA SER A 29 15.55 7.93 0.01
C SER A 29 14.03 7.95 -0.15
N SER A 30 13.53 7.54 -1.30
CA SER A 30 12.11 7.25 -1.51
C SER A 30 11.77 6.09 -0.57
N ALA A 31 11.29 6.42 0.62
CA ALA A 31 10.75 5.43 1.53
C ALA A 31 9.60 4.72 0.77
N ALA A 32 9.83 3.48 0.37
CA ALA A 32 8.82 2.68 -0.33
C ALA A 32 7.52 2.76 0.47
N ALA A 33 6.47 3.27 -0.16
CA ALA A 33 5.18 3.50 0.49
C ALA A 33 4.69 2.20 1.13
N THR A 34 4.76 2.11 2.44
CA THR A 34 4.43 0.90 3.19
C THR A 34 2.93 0.66 3.11
N THR A 35 2.53 -0.55 2.70
CA THR A 35 1.12 -0.92 2.62
C THR A 35 0.49 -0.91 4.01
N LYS A 36 -0.51 -0.05 4.22
CA LYS A 36 -1.21 0.14 5.50
C LYS A 36 -2.61 -0.45 5.43
N VAL A 37 -3.02 -1.12 6.49
CA VAL A 37 -4.40 -1.56 6.74
C VAL A 37 -4.89 -0.86 8.00
N ALA A 38 -6.10 -0.31 7.97
CA ALA A 38 -6.72 0.39 9.09
C ALA A 38 -8.17 -0.07 9.28
N VAL A 39 -8.85 0.47 10.29
CA VAL A 39 -10.29 0.27 10.52
C VAL A 39 -11.01 1.58 10.26
N ALA A 40 -12.15 1.51 9.59
CA ALA A 40 -13.07 2.63 9.40
C ALA A 40 -14.51 2.21 9.69
N ASN A 41 -15.38 3.20 9.92
CA ASN A 41 -16.82 2.99 10.02
C ASN A 41 -17.43 2.93 8.62
N SER A 42 -18.42 2.07 8.45
CA SER A 42 -19.23 1.91 7.26
C SER A 42 -20.68 1.62 7.64
N ASN A 43 -21.56 1.44 6.65
CA ASN A 43 -22.93 0.95 6.87
C ASN A 43 -23.00 -0.48 7.43
N LEU A 44 -21.88 -1.25 7.35
CA LEU A 44 -21.76 -2.59 7.94
C LEU A 44 -21.15 -2.55 9.36
N GLY A 45 -20.96 -1.36 9.93
CA GLY A 45 -20.19 -1.17 11.13
C GLY A 45 -18.70 -0.97 10.86
N ARG A 46 -17.85 -1.46 11.77
CA ARG A 46 -16.39 -1.29 11.65
C ARG A 46 -15.78 -2.34 10.71
N VAL A 47 -15.14 -1.89 9.64
CA VAL A 47 -14.54 -2.73 8.62
C VAL A 47 -13.04 -2.44 8.44
N LEU A 48 -12.30 -3.41 7.90
CA LEU A 48 -10.92 -3.18 7.44
C LEU A 48 -10.93 -2.35 6.16
N VAL A 49 -10.00 -1.41 6.08
CA VAL A 49 -9.81 -0.54 4.92
C VAL A 49 -8.33 -0.42 4.55
N ASP A 50 -8.05 -0.08 3.29
CA ASP A 50 -6.71 0.28 2.83
C ASP A 50 -6.33 1.71 3.25
N ALA A 51 -5.12 2.16 2.86
CA ALA A 51 -4.62 3.50 3.18
C ALA A 51 -5.46 4.64 2.58
N ARG A 52 -6.32 4.35 1.59
CA ARG A 52 -7.24 5.31 0.97
C ARG A 52 -8.65 5.26 1.56
N GLY A 53 -8.88 4.38 2.55
CA GLY A 53 -10.19 4.19 3.18
C GLY A 53 -11.15 3.32 2.38
N ARG A 54 -10.68 2.56 1.39
CA ARG A 54 -11.51 1.61 0.64
C ARG A 54 -11.62 0.30 1.40
N THR A 55 -12.80 -0.27 1.42
CA THR A 55 -13.10 -1.52 2.12
C THR A 55 -12.26 -2.68 1.59
N LEU A 56 -11.86 -3.54 2.52
CA LEU A 56 -11.11 -4.75 2.23
C LEU A 56 -11.96 -5.99 2.45
N TYR A 57 -11.84 -6.91 1.52
CA TYR A 57 -12.64 -8.13 1.44
C TYR A 57 -11.76 -9.37 1.50
N LEU A 58 -12.34 -10.47 2.00
CA LEU A 58 -11.84 -11.82 1.82
C LEU A 58 -12.67 -12.55 0.75
N PHE A 59 -12.07 -13.55 0.13
CA PHE A 59 -12.72 -14.44 -0.82
C PHE A 59 -12.94 -15.81 -0.17
N ALA A 60 -14.18 -16.28 -0.12
CA ALA A 60 -14.53 -17.53 0.53
C ALA A 60 -13.90 -18.78 -0.13
N LYS A 61 -13.40 -18.64 -1.37
CA LYS A 61 -12.73 -19.70 -2.12
C LYS A 61 -11.25 -19.83 -1.82
N ASP A 62 -10.66 -18.82 -1.17
CA ASP A 62 -9.26 -18.88 -0.74
C ASP A 62 -9.04 -20.01 0.27
N ARG A 63 -7.91 -20.72 0.16
CA ARG A 63 -7.56 -21.83 1.04
C ARG A 63 -6.14 -21.68 1.59
N ASN A 64 -5.94 -22.04 2.85
CA ASN A 64 -4.62 -22.07 3.49
C ASN A 64 -3.83 -20.77 3.34
N GLY A 65 -4.50 -19.62 3.39
CA GLY A 65 -3.90 -18.31 3.21
C GLY A 65 -3.44 -18.03 1.76
N LYS A 66 -3.85 -18.84 0.79
CA LYS A 66 -3.49 -18.67 -0.63
C LYS A 66 -4.66 -18.11 -1.41
N SER A 67 -4.35 -17.17 -2.30
CA SER A 67 -5.32 -16.56 -3.21
C SER A 67 -5.75 -17.54 -4.30
N ALA A 68 -7.06 -17.69 -4.48
CA ALA A 68 -7.67 -18.39 -5.59
C ALA A 68 -8.15 -17.43 -6.71
N CYS A 69 -7.94 -16.11 -6.54
CA CYS A 69 -8.38 -15.08 -7.45
C CYS A 69 -7.22 -14.60 -8.35
N SER A 70 -7.31 -14.89 -9.66
CA SER A 70 -6.32 -14.50 -10.68
C SER A 70 -7.03 -14.12 -11.99
N GLY A 71 -6.27 -13.59 -12.97
CA GLY A 71 -6.83 -13.21 -14.27
C GLY A 71 -7.98 -12.21 -14.14
N ALA A 72 -9.12 -12.50 -14.77
CA ALA A 72 -10.31 -11.66 -14.75
C ALA A 72 -10.80 -11.36 -13.31
N CYS A 73 -10.75 -12.36 -12.41
CA CYS A 73 -11.11 -12.17 -11.02
C CYS A 73 -10.28 -11.04 -10.38
N ALA A 74 -8.96 -11.02 -10.59
CA ALA A 74 -8.09 -9.99 -10.02
C ALA A 74 -8.29 -8.59 -10.66
N GLY A 75 -8.96 -8.52 -11.81
CA GLY A 75 -9.41 -7.27 -12.43
C GLY A 75 -10.59 -6.64 -11.67
N PHE A 76 -11.59 -7.45 -11.30
CA PHE A 76 -12.75 -7.01 -10.52
C PHE A 76 -12.44 -6.90 -9.03
N TRP A 77 -11.60 -7.79 -8.52
CA TRP A 77 -11.19 -7.89 -7.12
C TRP A 77 -9.68 -7.73 -6.98
N PRO A 78 -9.17 -6.50 -7.15
CA PRO A 78 -7.72 -6.26 -7.11
C PRO A 78 -7.12 -6.66 -5.76
N PRO A 79 -6.10 -7.53 -5.75
CA PRO A 79 -5.41 -7.90 -4.52
C PRO A 79 -4.72 -6.71 -3.88
N LEU A 80 -4.71 -6.64 -2.55
CA LEU A 80 -3.91 -5.67 -1.81
C LEU A 80 -2.44 -6.12 -1.83
N ILE A 81 -1.68 -5.60 -2.78
CA ILE A 81 -0.26 -5.94 -2.93
C ILE A 81 0.57 -5.24 -1.86
N ALA A 82 1.50 -5.98 -1.27
CA ALA A 82 2.41 -5.49 -0.26
C ALA A 82 3.67 -4.88 -0.89
N SER A 83 3.97 -3.63 -0.55
CA SER A 83 5.22 -2.93 -0.90
C SER A 83 6.26 -3.08 0.22
N GLY A 84 6.40 -4.27 0.79
CA GLY A 84 7.21 -4.55 1.97
C GLY A 84 6.38 -5.15 3.11
N LYS A 85 6.84 -5.02 4.36
CA LYS A 85 6.09 -5.51 5.52
C LYS A 85 4.85 -4.63 5.74
N PRO A 86 3.62 -5.19 5.70
CA PRO A 86 2.42 -4.38 5.91
C PRO A 86 2.36 -3.82 7.33
N ARG A 87 1.78 -2.63 7.48
CA ARG A 87 1.65 -1.95 8.76
C ARG A 87 0.21 -1.79 9.20
N ALA A 88 0.01 -2.02 10.50
CA ALA A 88 -1.26 -1.75 11.14
C ALA A 88 -1.48 -0.25 11.30
N GLY A 89 -2.66 0.21 10.90
CA GLY A 89 -3.22 1.51 11.24
C GLY A 89 -4.13 1.40 12.46
N ALA A 90 -4.89 2.46 12.73
CA ALA A 90 -5.82 2.51 13.85
C ALA A 90 -6.79 1.33 13.84
N GLY A 91 -6.94 0.66 14.98
CA GLY A 91 -7.88 -0.44 15.20
C GLY A 91 -7.47 -1.79 14.62
N VAL A 92 -6.30 -1.91 13.98
CA VAL A 92 -5.77 -3.14 13.40
C VAL A 92 -4.71 -3.75 14.30
N LYS A 93 -4.74 -5.07 14.48
CA LYS A 93 -3.70 -5.80 15.22
C LYS A 93 -2.54 -6.17 14.28
N GLN A 94 -1.34 -5.65 14.55
CA GLN A 94 -0.14 -5.94 13.74
C GLN A 94 0.17 -7.44 13.68
N SER A 95 -0.10 -8.19 14.74
CA SER A 95 0.14 -9.64 14.82
C SER A 95 -0.74 -10.46 13.85
N LEU A 96 -1.86 -9.91 13.38
CA LEU A 96 -2.74 -10.57 12.40
C LEU A 96 -2.37 -10.23 10.95
N LEU A 97 -1.51 -9.22 10.74
CA LEU A 97 -1.02 -8.84 9.40
C LEU A 97 0.11 -9.76 8.96
N GLY A 98 0.02 -10.22 7.74
CA GLY A 98 1.03 -11.04 7.09
C GLY A 98 1.03 -10.81 5.58
N THR A 99 1.72 -11.68 4.88
CA THR A 99 1.72 -11.70 3.40
C THR A 99 1.71 -13.13 2.90
N THR A 100 1.10 -13.34 1.74
CA THR A 100 1.17 -14.59 0.99
C THR A 100 1.72 -14.33 -0.41
N ARG A 101 2.43 -15.31 -0.98
CA ARG A 101 2.91 -15.25 -2.36
C ARG A 101 1.80 -15.71 -3.30
N ARG A 102 1.50 -14.89 -4.30
CA ARG A 102 0.56 -15.18 -5.37
C ARG A 102 1.24 -16.00 -6.47
N ALA A 103 0.44 -16.62 -7.35
CA ALA A 103 0.95 -17.34 -8.52
C ALA A 103 1.76 -16.45 -9.48
N ASP A 104 1.43 -15.15 -9.55
CA ASP A 104 2.16 -14.14 -10.34
C ASP A 104 3.47 -13.66 -9.68
N GLY A 105 3.87 -14.27 -8.56
CA GLY A 105 5.09 -13.94 -7.82
C GLY A 105 4.97 -12.75 -6.87
N ARG A 106 3.96 -11.91 -7.00
CA ARG A 106 3.75 -10.75 -6.12
C ARG A 106 3.35 -11.19 -4.71
N ARG A 107 3.62 -10.34 -3.72
CA ARG A 107 3.19 -10.57 -2.34
C ARG A 107 1.87 -9.84 -2.09
N GLN A 108 0.88 -10.55 -1.60
CA GLN A 108 -0.42 -10.00 -1.21
C GLN A 108 -0.52 -9.92 0.31
N VAL A 109 -1.06 -8.82 0.82
CA VAL A 109 -1.33 -8.67 2.26
C VAL A 109 -2.38 -9.70 2.69
N THR A 110 -2.15 -10.28 3.86
CA THR A 110 -3.14 -11.12 4.55
C THR A 110 -3.49 -10.52 5.91
N TYR A 111 -4.69 -10.77 6.37
CA TYR A 111 -5.12 -10.48 7.73
C TYR A 111 -5.80 -11.70 8.32
N ARG A 112 -5.32 -12.18 9.47
CA ARG A 112 -5.77 -13.46 10.06
C ARG A 112 -5.76 -14.60 9.03
N HIS A 113 -4.69 -14.69 8.24
CA HIS A 113 -4.47 -15.64 7.14
C HIS A 113 -5.39 -15.46 5.92
N HIS A 114 -6.33 -14.52 5.90
CA HIS A 114 -7.15 -14.22 4.72
C HIS A 114 -6.41 -13.27 3.78
N PRO A 115 -6.15 -13.64 2.52
CA PRO A 115 -5.70 -12.69 1.50
C PRO A 115 -6.70 -11.54 1.36
N LEU A 116 -6.20 -10.31 1.27
CA LEU A 116 -7.03 -9.11 1.24
C LEU A 116 -7.18 -8.58 -0.19
N TYR A 117 -8.40 -8.19 -0.52
CA TYR A 117 -8.78 -7.64 -1.81
C TYR A 117 -9.55 -6.33 -1.67
N ARG A 118 -9.56 -5.55 -2.74
CA ARG A 118 -10.50 -4.44 -2.93
C ARG A 118 -11.60 -4.91 -3.87
N PHE A 119 -12.68 -4.15 -3.95
CA PHE A 119 -13.69 -4.30 -4.98
C PHE A 119 -13.61 -3.12 -5.97
N SER A 120 -13.63 -3.39 -7.28
CA SER A 120 -13.53 -2.35 -8.31
C SER A 120 -14.75 -1.42 -8.30
N GLY A 121 -15.92 -1.91 -7.86
CA GLY A 121 -17.13 -1.12 -7.70
C GLY A 121 -17.12 -0.15 -6.51
N ASP A 122 -16.20 -0.33 -5.55
CA ASP A 122 -16.02 0.61 -4.45
C ASP A 122 -15.11 1.76 -4.91
N THR A 123 -15.68 2.72 -5.63
CA THR A 123 -14.96 3.85 -6.23
C THR A 123 -14.52 4.91 -5.22
N SER A 124 -15.13 4.94 -4.03
CA SER A 124 -14.83 5.89 -2.95
C SER A 124 -14.68 5.20 -1.59
N LYS A 125 -14.16 5.94 -0.60
CA LYS A 125 -14.07 5.48 0.79
C LYS A 125 -15.45 5.23 1.39
N GLY A 126 -15.56 4.22 2.25
CA GLY A 126 -16.78 3.89 2.99
C GLY A 126 -17.80 3.07 2.22
N LEU A 127 -17.61 2.86 0.91
CA LEU A 127 -18.46 1.94 0.15
C LEU A 127 -18.14 0.49 0.54
N THR A 128 -19.19 -0.34 0.53
CA THR A 128 -19.13 -1.77 0.84
C THR A 128 -19.94 -2.58 -0.16
N SER A 129 -19.95 -2.14 -1.42
CA SER A 129 -20.78 -2.72 -2.50
C SER A 129 -20.39 -4.15 -2.87
N GLY A 130 -19.20 -4.58 -2.43
CA GLY A 130 -18.72 -5.94 -2.61
C GLY A 130 -19.21 -6.95 -1.56
N GLU A 131 -19.91 -6.48 -0.51
CA GLU A 131 -20.38 -7.35 0.57
C GLU A 131 -21.40 -8.38 0.09
N GLY A 132 -21.12 -9.66 0.36
CA GLY A 132 -22.02 -10.77 0.05
C GLY A 132 -22.13 -11.12 -1.42
N LEU A 133 -21.42 -10.46 -2.34
CA LEU A 133 -21.44 -10.79 -3.76
C LEU A 133 -20.96 -12.22 -3.97
N ASP A 134 -21.58 -12.91 -4.92
CA ASP A 134 -21.22 -14.26 -5.36
C ASP A 134 -20.59 -14.15 -6.75
N ASP A 135 -19.29 -13.97 -6.80
CA ASP A 135 -18.52 -13.78 -8.02
C ASP A 135 -17.37 -14.79 -8.12
N PHE A 136 -17.07 -15.24 -9.33
CA PHE A 136 -15.96 -16.16 -9.61
C PHE A 136 -16.06 -17.49 -8.83
N GLY A 137 -17.29 -17.90 -8.53
CA GLY A 137 -17.63 -19.18 -7.90
C GLY A 137 -17.39 -19.19 -6.39
N GLY A 138 -17.50 -18.03 -5.73
CA GLY A 138 -17.49 -17.93 -4.28
C GLY A 138 -17.91 -16.56 -3.77
N LYS A 139 -18.27 -16.52 -2.50
CA LYS A 139 -18.72 -15.29 -1.85
C LYS A 139 -17.57 -14.42 -1.39
N TRP A 140 -17.84 -13.11 -1.42
CA TRP A 140 -16.95 -12.07 -0.97
C TRP A 140 -17.51 -11.40 0.28
N TRP A 141 -16.64 -11.15 1.27
CA TRP A 141 -17.07 -10.61 2.56
C TRP A 141 -16.11 -9.55 3.04
N ALA A 142 -16.64 -8.41 3.48
CA ALA A 142 -15.85 -7.45 4.24
C ALA A 142 -15.39 -8.06 5.57
N LEU A 143 -14.26 -7.57 6.12
CA LEU A 143 -13.71 -8.08 7.36
C LEU A 143 -13.92 -7.12 8.52
N THR A 144 -14.26 -7.69 9.67
CA THR A 144 -14.23 -7.00 10.95
C THR A 144 -12.79 -6.70 11.40
N PRO A 145 -12.58 -5.81 12.39
CA PRO A 145 -11.27 -5.59 13.02
C PRO A 145 -10.63 -6.85 13.61
N ALA A 146 -11.43 -7.85 13.96
CA ALA A 146 -10.96 -9.15 14.45
C ALA A 146 -10.53 -10.10 13.31
N GLY A 147 -10.74 -9.71 12.04
CA GLY A 147 -10.41 -10.53 10.87
C GLY A 147 -11.43 -11.60 10.54
N ASN A 148 -12.65 -11.50 11.07
CA ASN A 148 -13.77 -12.35 10.72
C ASN A 148 -14.54 -11.73 9.55
N LYS A 149 -15.16 -12.57 8.71
CA LYS A 149 -16.11 -12.09 7.73
C LYS A 149 -17.31 -11.40 8.40
N ILE A 150 -17.78 -10.32 7.82
CA ILE A 150 -19.08 -9.75 8.16
C ILE A 150 -20.13 -10.59 7.45
N VAL A 151 -21.02 -11.17 8.21
CA VAL A 151 -22.23 -11.76 7.67
C VAL A 151 -23.31 -10.74 7.98
N SER A 152 -23.72 -9.94 6.99
CA SER A 152 -24.88 -9.09 7.15
C SER A 152 -26.05 -9.98 7.54
N MET A 153 -26.48 -9.89 8.78
CA MET A 153 -27.78 -10.46 9.15
C MET A 153 -28.78 -9.64 8.37
N ALA A 154 -29.34 -10.21 7.29
CA ALA A 154 -30.58 -9.66 6.72
C ALA A 154 -31.50 -9.43 7.91
N ALA A 155 -31.98 -8.20 8.09
CA ALA A 155 -32.96 -7.90 9.12
C ALA A 155 -34.04 -8.97 8.99
N PRO A 156 -34.44 -9.65 10.09
CA PRO A 156 -35.53 -10.63 10.02
C PRO A 156 -36.70 -9.90 9.39
N GLY A 157 -37.19 -10.44 8.27
CA GLY A 157 -38.13 -9.77 7.38
C GLY A 157 -39.25 -9.14 8.19
N ALA A 158 -39.50 -7.87 7.91
CA ALA A 158 -40.78 -7.27 8.21
C ALA A 158 -41.82 -8.07 7.42
N GLY A 159 -42.40 -9.10 8.06
CA GLY A 159 -43.55 -9.80 7.55
C GLY A 159 -44.70 -8.80 7.45
N TYR A 160 -45.24 -8.71 6.26
CA TYR A 160 -46.53 -8.07 6.02
C TYR A 160 -47.65 -9.04 6.45
#